data_104e490e1be379d25cb7682846ad92e0
#
_entry.id   104e490e1be379d25cb7682846ad92e0
#
_cell.length_a   1.000
_cell.length_b   1.000
_cell.length_c   1.000
_cell.angle_alpha   90.00
_cell.angle_beta   90.00
_cell.angle_gamma   90.00
#
_symmetry.space_group_name_H-M   'P 1'
#
loop_
_entity.id
_entity.type
_entity.pdbx_description
1 polymer ?
#
loop_
_entity_poly.entity_id
_entity_poly.type
_entity_poly.pdbx_seq_one_letter_code
_entity_poly.pdbx_strand_id
1 'polypeptide(L)'
;MDWQKCLKNKNEISIALNFLNFLLGKNAQQLKSCVKSLFEEYPKAFNVLNILIAVRNKDEIVLDANGNFYPLHSYFENDEKVYEFIRQTGLEQIFCNRNIKDLNDFVFGIEVGLDSNARKNRSGKAMENHLSSLFTNAQLNFKEQVDIREFEDLCQAFGNDIKKFDFVIFG
;
A
#
# COMPACT_ATOMS: atom_id res chain seq x y z
N MET A 1 24.59 2.99 -1.22
CA MET A 1 23.65 2.05 -0.54
C MET A 1 24.49 1.24 0.44
N ASP A 2 24.25 1.35 1.73
CA ASP A 2 25.05 0.67 2.74
C ASP A 2 24.54 -0.75 2.94
N TRP A 3 25.17 -1.70 2.27
CA TRP A 3 24.83 -3.13 2.30
C TRP A 3 24.93 -3.74 3.71
N GLN A 4 25.77 -3.20 4.57
CA GLN A 4 25.89 -3.69 5.96
C GLN A 4 24.68 -3.32 6.81
N LYS A 5 24.02 -2.18 6.57
CA LYS A 5 22.76 -1.82 7.18
C LYS A 5 21.60 -2.73 6.70
N CYS A 6 21.60 -3.09 5.41
CA CYS A 6 20.63 -4.05 4.87
C CYS A 6 20.78 -5.44 5.48
N LEU A 7 22.01 -5.89 5.74
CA LEU A 7 22.27 -7.22 6.29
C LEU A 7 21.93 -7.34 7.77
N LYS A 8 22.08 -6.28 8.58
CA LYS A 8 21.73 -6.31 10.01
C LYS A 8 20.24 -6.51 10.26
N ASN A 9 19.37 -6.01 9.39
CA ASN A 9 17.92 -6.14 9.54
C ASN A 9 17.32 -7.34 8.78
N LYS A 10 18.10 -8.08 8.02
CA LYS A 10 17.59 -9.15 7.16
C LYS A 10 16.93 -10.27 7.97
N ASN A 11 17.51 -10.65 9.08
CA ASN A 11 16.94 -11.71 9.94
C ASN A 11 15.64 -11.24 10.61
N GLU A 12 15.57 -9.99 11.09
CA GLU A 12 14.36 -9.44 11.71
C GLU A 12 13.23 -9.30 10.69
N ILE A 13 13.54 -8.88 9.48
CA ILE A 13 12.57 -8.80 8.38
C ILE A 13 12.04 -10.19 8.03
N SER A 14 12.93 -11.18 7.87
CA SER A 14 12.54 -12.55 7.56
C SER A 14 11.67 -13.15 8.66
N ILE A 15 12.01 -12.93 9.94
CA ILE A 15 11.20 -13.37 11.08
C ILE A 15 9.82 -12.72 11.04
N ALA A 16 9.74 -11.41 10.81
CA ALA A 16 8.47 -10.70 10.73
C ALA A 16 7.60 -11.21 9.57
N LEU A 17 8.19 -11.44 8.39
CA LEU A 17 7.49 -12.03 7.24
C LEU A 17 6.98 -13.45 7.55
N ASN A 18 7.75 -14.26 8.30
CA ASN A 18 7.30 -15.59 8.72
C ASN A 18 6.05 -15.51 9.62
N PHE A 19 5.99 -14.55 10.54
CA PHE A 19 4.77 -14.33 11.33
C PHE A 19 3.60 -13.88 10.45
N LEU A 20 3.84 -12.99 9.49
CA LEU A 20 2.81 -12.54 8.54
C LEU A 20 2.30 -13.66 7.62
N ASN A 21 3.05 -14.75 7.42
CA ASN A 21 2.57 -15.94 6.70
C ASN A 21 1.29 -16.53 7.31
N PHE A 22 1.05 -16.30 8.61
CA PHE A 22 -0.21 -16.67 9.27
C PHE A 22 -1.44 -16.04 8.60
N LEU A 23 -1.29 -14.90 7.95
CA LEU A 23 -2.37 -14.19 7.25
C LEU A 23 -2.65 -14.75 5.86
N LEU A 24 -1.75 -15.57 5.29
CA LEU A 24 -1.88 -16.08 3.92
C LEU A 24 -3.04 -17.07 3.76
N GLY A 25 -3.69 -17.00 2.60
CA GLY A 25 -4.76 -17.92 2.20
C GLY A 25 -6.08 -17.75 2.95
N LYS A 26 -6.24 -16.67 3.71
CA LYS A 26 -7.47 -16.34 4.43
C LYS A 26 -8.48 -15.66 3.50
N ASN A 27 -9.77 -15.76 3.81
CA ASN A 27 -10.74 -14.87 3.19
C ASN A 27 -10.77 -13.50 3.90
N ALA A 28 -11.42 -12.50 3.31
CA ALA A 28 -11.44 -11.14 3.83
C ALA A 28 -11.99 -11.04 5.28
N GLN A 29 -13.02 -11.85 5.62
CA GLN A 29 -13.58 -11.86 6.97
C GLN A 29 -12.62 -12.48 7.99
N GLN A 30 -11.97 -13.57 7.62
CA GLN A 30 -10.97 -14.23 8.45
C GLN A 30 -9.71 -13.36 8.61
N LEU A 31 -9.33 -12.61 7.57
CA LEU A 31 -8.13 -11.77 7.60
C LEU A 31 -8.22 -10.74 8.72
N LYS A 32 -9.37 -10.07 8.91
CA LYS A 32 -9.53 -9.09 9.99
C LYS A 32 -9.28 -9.70 11.37
N SER A 33 -9.88 -10.87 11.64
CA SER A 33 -9.69 -11.55 12.94
C SER A 33 -8.27 -12.06 13.12
N CYS A 34 -7.64 -12.55 12.04
CA CYS A 34 -6.25 -13.00 12.09
C CYS A 34 -5.27 -11.83 12.30
N VAL A 35 -5.51 -10.66 11.70
CA VAL A 35 -4.72 -9.45 11.96
C VAL A 35 -4.79 -9.08 13.43
N LYS A 36 -5.99 -9.06 14.02
CA LYS A 36 -6.16 -8.78 15.45
C LYS A 36 -5.38 -9.76 16.31
N SER A 37 -5.57 -11.07 16.11
CA SER A 37 -4.87 -12.10 16.90
C SER A 37 -3.35 -11.99 16.77
N LEU A 38 -2.84 -11.79 15.56
CA LEU A 38 -1.41 -11.64 15.34
C LEU A 38 -0.86 -10.35 15.95
N PHE A 39 -1.65 -9.27 15.93
CA PHE A 39 -1.25 -8.00 16.54
C PHE A 39 -1.15 -8.10 18.06
N GLU A 40 -2.06 -8.82 18.70
CA GLU A 40 -2.01 -9.10 20.15
C GLU A 40 -0.79 -9.95 20.52
N GLU A 41 -0.41 -10.91 19.68
CA GLU A 41 0.70 -11.83 19.93
C GLU A 41 2.06 -11.23 19.55
N TYR A 42 2.18 -10.66 18.34
CA TYR A 42 3.45 -10.15 17.84
C TYR A 42 3.27 -8.90 16.95
N PRO A 43 2.98 -7.73 17.55
CA PRO A 43 2.69 -6.48 16.79
C PRO A 43 3.84 -6.04 15.88
N LYS A 44 5.09 -6.39 16.24
CA LYS A 44 6.28 -6.05 15.44
C LYS A 44 6.29 -6.69 14.04
N ALA A 45 5.52 -7.77 13.82
CA ALA A 45 5.42 -8.37 12.50
C ALA A 45 4.93 -7.37 11.45
N PHE A 46 4.05 -6.45 11.83
CA PHE A 46 3.46 -5.50 10.89
C PHE A 46 4.41 -4.37 10.46
N ASN A 47 5.53 -4.19 11.16
CA ASN A 47 6.53 -3.16 10.83
C ASN A 47 7.21 -3.37 9.47
N VAL A 48 7.01 -4.49 8.81
CA VAL A 48 7.59 -4.80 7.49
C VAL A 48 6.58 -4.73 6.35
N LEU A 49 5.32 -4.39 6.61
CA LEU A 49 4.29 -4.26 5.57
C LEU A 49 4.66 -3.23 4.49
N ASN A 50 5.42 -2.19 4.87
CA ASN A 50 5.93 -1.20 3.95
C ASN A 50 6.78 -1.80 2.83
N ILE A 51 7.50 -2.89 3.09
CA ILE A 51 8.33 -3.58 2.08
C ILE A 51 7.45 -4.13 0.95
N LEU A 52 6.27 -4.64 1.29
CA LEU A 52 5.33 -5.21 0.33
C LEU A 52 4.71 -4.16 -0.62
N ILE A 53 4.73 -2.87 -0.24
CA ILE A 53 4.22 -1.75 -1.03
C ILE A 53 5.31 -0.84 -1.61
N ALA A 54 6.57 -1.28 -1.61
CA ALA A 54 7.72 -0.53 -2.14
C ALA A 54 8.14 0.73 -1.36
N VAL A 55 7.58 0.97 -0.19
CA VAL A 55 8.00 2.06 0.69
C VAL A 55 9.18 1.59 1.53
N ARG A 56 10.34 2.25 1.38
CA ARG A 56 11.57 1.85 2.05
C ARG A 56 11.78 2.51 3.40
N ASN A 57 11.21 3.70 3.58
CA ASN A 57 11.38 4.49 4.79
C ASN A 57 10.08 4.49 5.60
N LYS A 58 10.13 4.06 6.86
CA LYS A 58 8.99 4.07 7.78
C LYS A 58 8.60 5.48 8.24
N ASP A 59 9.54 6.42 8.12
CA ASP A 59 9.31 7.83 8.46
C ASP A 59 8.68 8.61 7.30
N GLU A 60 8.36 7.93 6.19
CA GLU A 60 7.64 8.53 5.09
C GLU A 60 6.27 9.04 5.58
N ILE A 61 5.96 10.28 5.23
CA ILE A 61 4.74 10.94 5.65
C ILE A 61 3.63 10.58 4.65
N VAL A 62 2.51 10.16 5.18
CA VAL A 62 1.29 9.88 4.41
C VAL A 62 0.15 10.77 4.90
N LEU A 63 -0.81 11.04 4.01
CA LEU A 63 -2.03 11.78 4.33
C LEU A 63 -3.12 10.79 4.80
N ASP A 64 -3.83 11.16 5.86
CA ASP A 64 -5.08 10.48 6.20
C ASP A 64 -6.26 11.01 5.38
N ALA A 65 -7.43 10.40 5.55
CA ALA A 65 -8.65 10.82 4.89
C ALA A 65 -9.13 12.24 5.25
N ASN A 66 -8.60 12.82 6.34
CA ASN A 66 -8.93 14.18 6.79
C ASN A 66 -7.87 15.21 6.35
N GLY A 67 -6.84 14.79 5.62
CA GLY A 67 -5.78 15.66 5.16
C GLY A 67 -4.68 15.92 6.17
N ASN A 68 -4.64 15.20 7.28
CA ASN A 68 -3.56 15.30 8.25
C ASN A 68 -2.35 14.47 7.79
N PHE A 69 -1.17 14.93 8.12
CA PHE A 69 0.08 14.24 7.82
C PHE A 69 0.47 13.33 8.98
N TYR A 70 0.65 12.05 8.67
CA TYR A 70 1.13 11.05 9.63
C TYR A 70 2.37 10.34 9.11
N PRO A 71 3.31 9.98 9.98
CA PRO A 71 4.34 9.02 9.62
C PRO A 71 3.70 7.67 9.26
N LEU A 72 4.23 6.98 8.26
CA LEU A 72 3.71 5.67 7.83
C LEU A 72 3.61 4.67 8.99
N HIS A 73 4.56 4.72 9.94
CA HIS A 73 4.57 3.82 11.08
C HIS A 73 3.35 4.00 12.01
N SER A 74 2.65 5.15 11.98
CA SER A 74 1.45 5.37 12.79
C SER A 74 0.28 4.45 12.42
N TYR A 75 0.29 3.88 11.21
CA TYR A 75 -0.68 2.85 10.82
C TYR A 75 -0.45 1.51 11.53
N PHE A 76 0.73 1.30 12.11
CA PHE A 76 1.09 0.06 12.78
C PHE A 76 0.94 0.11 14.30
N GLU A 77 0.23 1.11 14.83
CA GLU A 77 0.03 1.30 16.27
C GLU A 77 -1.07 0.42 16.87
N ASN A 78 -2.08 0.06 16.05
CA ASN A 78 -3.17 -0.82 16.48
C ASN A 78 -3.66 -1.69 15.32
N ASP A 79 -4.38 -2.76 15.66
CA ASP A 79 -4.88 -3.76 14.72
C ASP A 79 -5.87 -3.20 13.70
N GLU A 80 -6.72 -2.24 14.09
CA GLU A 80 -7.69 -1.63 13.18
C GLU A 80 -7.00 -0.80 12.10
N LYS A 81 -6.04 0.05 12.48
CA LYS A 81 -5.24 0.83 11.53
C LYS A 81 -4.41 -0.07 10.61
N VAL A 82 -3.82 -1.14 11.15
CA VAL A 82 -3.11 -2.15 10.35
C VAL A 82 -4.04 -2.77 9.32
N TYR A 83 -5.23 -3.19 9.73
CA TYR A 83 -6.19 -3.80 8.80
C TYR A 83 -6.66 -2.81 7.73
N GLU A 84 -6.89 -1.55 8.11
CA GLU A 84 -7.21 -0.48 7.18
C GLU A 84 -6.10 -0.27 6.16
N PHE A 85 -4.84 -0.21 6.61
CA PHE A 85 -3.67 -0.12 5.74
C PHE A 85 -3.60 -1.28 4.74
N ILE A 86 -3.80 -2.53 5.20
CA ILE A 86 -3.81 -3.71 4.35
C ILE A 86 -4.88 -3.58 3.24
N ARG A 87 -6.06 -3.07 3.56
CA ARG A 87 -7.13 -2.86 2.58
C ARG A 87 -6.82 -1.74 1.60
N GLN A 88 -6.42 -0.57 2.10
CA GLN A 88 -6.15 0.61 1.28
C GLN A 88 -5.00 0.40 0.29
N THR A 89 -3.98 -0.35 0.69
CA THR A 89 -2.82 -0.64 -0.17
C THR A 89 -3.02 -1.80 -1.13
N GLY A 90 -4.14 -2.53 -1.03
CA GLY A 90 -4.38 -3.74 -1.82
C GLY A 90 -3.58 -4.96 -1.37
N LEU A 91 -2.91 -4.92 -0.21
CA LEU A 91 -2.22 -6.07 0.38
C LEU A 91 -3.19 -7.21 0.72
N GLU A 92 -4.46 -6.90 0.91
CA GLU A 92 -5.51 -7.91 1.08
C GLU A 92 -5.50 -8.94 -0.06
N GLN A 93 -5.28 -8.51 -1.29
CA GLN A 93 -5.19 -9.41 -2.45
C GLN A 93 -4.00 -10.37 -2.35
N ILE A 94 -2.89 -9.95 -1.73
CA ILE A 94 -1.73 -10.80 -1.49
C ILE A 94 -2.05 -11.82 -0.41
N PHE A 95 -2.57 -11.38 0.73
CA PHE A 95 -2.87 -12.26 1.86
C PHE A 95 -3.99 -13.25 1.54
N CYS A 96 -4.98 -12.87 0.74
CA CYS A 96 -6.06 -13.77 0.30
C CYS A 96 -5.66 -14.68 -0.87
N ASN A 97 -4.51 -14.47 -1.49
CA ASN A 97 -4.06 -15.28 -2.61
C ASN A 97 -3.54 -16.64 -2.15
N ARG A 98 -4.24 -17.70 -2.52
CA ARG A 98 -3.88 -19.08 -2.16
C ARG A 98 -2.62 -19.63 -2.86
N ASN A 99 -2.14 -18.94 -3.90
CA ASN A 99 -0.92 -19.34 -4.62
C ASN A 99 0.34 -18.87 -3.92
N ILE A 100 0.25 -17.83 -3.08
CA ILE A 100 1.38 -17.34 -2.29
C ILE A 100 1.46 -18.21 -1.03
N LYS A 101 2.59 -18.90 -0.84
CA LYS A 101 2.81 -19.81 0.29
C LYS A 101 3.76 -19.25 1.33
N ASP A 102 4.68 -18.39 0.91
CA ASP A 102 5.67 -17.77 1.76
C ASP A 102 5.95 -16.34 1.33
N LEU A 103 5.91 -15.39 2.28
CA LEU A 103 6.17 -13.98 2.00
C LEU A 103 7.66 -13.67 1.83
N ASN A 104 8.56 -14.48 2.36
CA ASN A 104 10.00 -14.32 2.09
C ASN A 104 10.30 -14.61 0.63
N ASP A 105 9.74 -15.70 0.09
CA ASP A 105 9.88 -16.03 -1.33
C ASP A 105 9.22 -14.99 -2.22
N PHE A 106 8.05 -14.49 -1.80
CA PHE A 106 7.34 -13.43 -2.50
C PHE A 106 8.16 -12.13 -2.55
N VAL A 107 8.73 -11.69 -1.42
CA VAL A 107 9.58 -10.49 -1.35
C VAL A 107 10.87 -10.69 -2.14
N PHE A 108 11.49 -11.85 -2.06
CA PHE A 108 12.67 -12.19 -2.84
C PHE A 108 12.38 -12.12 -4.35
N GLY A 109 11.28 -12.69 -4.80
CA GLY A 109 10.83 -12.61 -6.20
C GLY A 109 10.62 -11.17 -6.68
N ILE A 110 10.08 -10.30 -5.81
CA ILE A 110 9.91 -8.88 -6.10
C ILE A 110 11.27 -8.17 -6.20
N GLU A 111 12.20 -8.44 -5.30
CA GLU A 111 13.52 -7.79 -5.26
C GLU A 111 14.39 -8.18 -6.45
N VAL A 112 14.28 -9.40 -6.92
CA VAL A 112 14.98 -9.89 -8.12
C VAL A 112 14.37 -9.35 -9.43
N GLY A 113 13.29 -8.59 -9.36
CA GLY A 113 12.74 -7.85 -10.49
C GLY A 113 11.54 -8.48 -11.18
N LEU A 114 11.02 -9.60 -10.67
CA LEU A 114 9.85 -10.27 -11.26
C LEU A 114 8.54 -9.46 -11.09
N ASP A 115 8.46 -8.53 -10.11
CA ASP A 115 7.25 -7.77 -9.86
C ASP A 115 7.47 -6.35 -9.31
N SER A 116 8.54 -5.66 -9.73
CA SER A 116 8.84 -4.29 -9.29
C SER A 116 7.71 -3.30 -9.62
N ASN A 117 7.00 -3.53 -10.74
CA ASN A 117 5.88 -2.69 -11.15
C ASN A 117 4.66 -2.87 -10.23
N ALA A 118 4.35 -4.09 -9.81
CA ALA A 118 3.24 -4.33 -8.89
C ALA A 118 3.46 -3.70 -7.51
N ARG A 119 4.72 -3.67 -7.01
CA ARG A 119 5.07 -2.92 -5.79
C ARG A 119 4.79 -1.42 -5.93
N LYS A 120 5.27 -0.81 -7.03
CA LYS A 120 5.04 0.60 -7.33
C LYS A 120 3.55 0.90 -7.48
N ASN A 121 2.81 0.03 -8.15
CA ASN A 121 1.38 0.18 -8.34
C ASN A 121 0.60 0.12 -7.01
N ARG A 122 1.01 -0.74 -6.06
CA ARG A 122 0.38 -0.77 -4.73
C ARG A 122 0.64 0.50 -3.92
N SER A 123 1.86 1.04 -3.99
CA SER A 123 2.19 2.33 -3.36
C SER A 123 1.39 3.48 -3.99
N GLY A 124 1.29 3.50 -5.33
CA GLY A 124 0.46 4.45 -6.06
C GLY A 124 -1.02 4.33 -5.70
N LYS A 125 -1.53 3.09 -5.61
CA LYS A 125 -2.94 2.85 -5.23
C LYS A 125 -3.26 3.30 -3.81
N ALA A 126 -2.34 3.14 -2.87
CA ALA A 126 -2.51 3.68 -1.52
C ALA A 126 -2.68 5.20 -1.54
N MET A 127 -1.85 5.90 -2.30
CA MET A 127 -1.92 7.36 -2.45
C MET A 127 -3.24 7.78 -3.14
N GLU A 128 -3.64 7.11 -4.22
CA GLU A 128 -4.91 7.37 -4.90
C GLU A 128 -6.09 7.23 -3.94
N ASN A 129 -6.15 6.13 -3.17
CA ASN A 129 -7.21 5.90 -2.21
C ASN A 129 -7.27 6.99 -1.11
N HIS A 130 -6.12 7.47 -0.64
CA HIS A 130 -6.05 8.57 0.31
C HIS A 130 -6.58 9.87 -0.27
N LEU A 131 -6.16 10.23 -1.49
CA LEU A 131 -6.65 11.44 -2.16
C LEU A 131 -8.15 11.37 -2.44
N SER A 132 -8.66 10.23 -2.90
CA SER A 132 -10.09 10.01 -3.12
C SER A 132 -10.90 10.22 -1.83
N SER A 133 -10.43 9.66 -0.71
CA SER A 133 -11.07 9.83 0.59
C SER A 133 -11.05 11.29 1.04
N LEU A 134 -9.94 11.99 0.84
CA LEU A 134 -9.80 13.41 1.16
C LEU A 134 -10.78 14.26 0.35
N PHE A 135 -10.89 14.05 -0.96
CA PHE A 135 -11.80 14.80 -1.83
C PHE A 135 -13.26 14.51 -1.48
N THR A 136 -13.58 13.26 -1.14
CA THR A 136 -14.93 12.88 -0.68
C THR A 136 -15.29 13.59 0.62
N ASN A 137 -14.39 13.60 1.60
CA ASN A 137 -14.62 14.28 2.89
C ASN A 137 -14.74 15.80 2.74
N ALA A 138 -13.98 16.38 1.79
CA ALA A 138 -14.08 17.79 1.45
C ALA A 138 -15.30 18.13 0.58
N GLN A 139 -16.14 17.15 0.25
CA GLN A 139 -17.33 17.28 -0.63
C GLN A 139 -16.99 17.87 -2.01
N LEU A 140 -15.80 17.59 -2.51
CA LEU A 140 -15.41 18.03 -3.85
C LEU A 140 -16.05 17.14 -4.91
N ASN A 141 -16.46 17.76 -6.02
CA ASN A 141 -16.90 17.00 -7.19
C ASN A 141 -15.65 16.60 -7.99
N PHE A 142 -15.36 15.32 -8.10
CA PHE A 142 -14.18 14.83 -8.80
C PHE A 142 -14.45 13.53 -9.55
N LYS A 143 -13.59 13.25 -10.55
CA LYS A 143 -13.51 11.96 -11.22
C LYS A 143 -12.10 11.39 -11.10
N GLU A 144 -11.99 10.07 -11.01
CA GLU A 144 -10.73 9.32 -10.99
C GLU A 144 -10.39 8.77 -12.38
N GLN A 145 -9.08 8.63 -12.67
CA GLN A 145 -8.56 7.96 -13.87
C GLN A 145 -9.15 8.48 -15.19
N VAL A 146 -9.27 9.80 -15.31
CA VAL A 146 -9.93 10.45 -16.44
C VAL A 146 -9.03 10.49 -17.66
N ASP A 147 -9.55 10.08 -18.82
CA ASP A 147 -8.84 10.21 -20.08
C ASP A 147 -8.91 11.67 -20.56
N ILE A 148 -7.77 12.24 -20.97
CA ILE A 148 -7.71 13.61 -21.45
C ILE A 148 -8.66 13.86 -22.63
N ARG A 149 -8.94 12.81 -23.42
CA ARG A 149 -9.84 12.88 -24.58
C ARG A 149 -11.30 13.18 -24.22
N GLU A 150 -11.67 13.07 -22.93
CA GLU A 150 -12.99 13.50 -22.45
C GLU A 150 -13.13 15.05 -22.42
N PHE A 151 -12.01 15.78 -22.60
CA PHE A 151 -11.96 17.24 -22.54
C PHE A 151 -11.30 17.82 -23.81
N GLU A 152 -12.07 18.28 -24.75
CA GLU A 152 -11.56 18.82 -26.02
C GLU A 152 -10.59 19.99 -25.84
N ASP A 153 -10.88 20.90 -24.89
CA ASP A 153 -10.05 22.07 -24.60
C ASP A 153 -8.67 21.69 -24.08
N LEU A 154 -8.60 20.63 -23.29
CA LEU A 154 -7.32 20.14 -22.70
C LEU A 154 -6.49 19.39 -23.74
N CYS A 155 -7.11 18.69 -24.68
CA CYS A 155 -6.42 18.06 -25.80
C CYS A 155 -5.66 19.06 -26.64
N GLN A 156 -6.25 20.24 -26.86
CA GLN A 156 -5.60 21.32 -27.62
C GLN A 156 -4.43 21.96 -26.87
N ALA A 157 -4.53 22.07 -25.53
CA ALA A 157 -3.52 22.72 -24.70
C ALA A 157 -2.28 21.82 -24.42
N PHE A 158 -2.48 20.53 -24.22
CA PHE A 158 -1.42 19.62 -23.76
C PHE A 158 -0.92 18.64 -24.83
N GLY A 159 -1.54 18.59 -25.99
CA GLY A 159 -1.18 17.65 -27.05
C GLY A 159 -1.44 16.19 -26.67
N ASN A 160 -0.79 15.26 -27.41
CA ASN A 160 -1.01 13.82 -27.24
C ASN A 160 -0.14 13.16 -26.17
N ASP A 161 0.69 13.90 -25.46
CA ASP A 161 1.70 13.34 -24.55
C ASP A 161 1.10 12.94 -23.19
N ILE A 162 0.03 13.59 -22.74
CA ILE A 162 -0.69 13.25 -21.52
C ILE A 162 -1.89 12.38 -21.89
N LYS A 163 -1.91 11.15 -21.37
CA LYS A 163 -2.98 10.18 -21.71
C LYS A 163 -4.08 10.10 -20.68
N LYS A 164 -3.75 10.28 -19.40
CA LYS A 164 -4.71 10.15 -18.28
C LYS A 164 -4.32 11.08 -17.14
N PHE A 165 -5.36 11.57 -16.44
CA PHE A 165 -5.23 12.22 -15.14
C PHE A 165 -5.66 11.26 -14.05
N ASP A 166 -4.92 11.20 -12.94
CA ASP A 166 -5.32 10.41 -11.79
C ASP A 166 -6.61 10.96 -11.16
N PHE A 167 -6.73 12.28 -11.11
CA PHE A 167 -7.92 12.99 -10.64
C PHE A 167 -8.21 14.26 -11.47
N VAL A 168 -9.49 14.55 -11.65
CA VAL A 168 -9.99 15.83 -12.16
C VAL A 168 -11.03 16.36 -11.19
N ILE A 169 -10.83 17.58 -10.70
CA ILE A 169 -11.75 18.26 -9.77
C ILE A 169 -12.54 19.28 -10.56
N PHE A 170 -13.85 19.28 -10.36
CA PHE A 170 -14.77 20.20 -11.02
C PHE A 170 -15.16 21.30 -10.04
N GLY A 171 -15.04 22.57 -10.48
CA GLY A 171 -15.47 23.75 -9.74
C GLY A 171 -16.94 24.07 -9.92
#